data_26008aae776424dba9b23eef7aced559
#
_entry.id   26008aae776424dba9b23eef7aced559
#
_cell.length_a   1.000
_cell.length_b   1.000
_cell.length_c   1.000
_cell.angle_alpha   90.00
_cell.angle_beta   90.00
_cell.angle_gamma   90.00
#
_symmetry.space_group_name_H-M   'P 1'
#
loop_
_entity.id
_entity.type
_entity.pdbx_description
1 polymer ?
#
loop_
_entity_poly.entity_id
_entity_poly.type
_entity_poly.pdbx_seq_one_letter_code
_entity_poly.pdbx_strand_id
1 'polypeptide(L)'
;MTLSSSATWMAIALGLSLLGLGGYAHAQPAPRFKAVAFDYFVIFDANSIVPEVEMAFPGKSAEFTRIWRAKQFEYCYLRTITGRFADFSSVTEDALVYAAEAMHLELAADTRQRLLNAYLNLKPWPDAADGLRKLRAAGVRIITISVFSERMLRANVEHAGIADLFDELLSTEVNQTYKPDPRAYALGMERLHLKKDEIAFAAFGAWDAYGAKSFGYPTFWVNRFNVPAEELGVKADGTSNDFRGLLDFVLGKSGG
;
A
#
# COMPACT_ATOMS: atom_id res chain seq x y z
N MET A 1 -77.74 -57.52 -30.52
CA MET A 1 -78.30 -56.18 -30.65
C MET A 1 -77.94 -55.43 -29.39
N THR A 2 -76.83 -54.69 -29.38
CA THR A 2 -76.58 -53.60 -28.43
C THR A 2 -75.29 -52.92 -28.86
N LEU A 3 -75.41 -51.69 -29.25
CA LEU A 3 -74.29 -50.80 -29.64
C LEU A 3 -73.65 -50.23 -28.39
N SER A 4 -72.36 -50.38 -28.30
CA SER A 4 -71.56 -49.75 -27.26
C SER A 4 -70.82 -48.54 -27.86
N SER A 5 -71.09 -47.36 -27.34
CA SER A 5 -70.44 -46.09 -27.67
C SER A 5 -69.25 -45.83 -26.74
N SER A 6 -68.12 -45.79 -27.31
CA SER A 6 -66.86 -45.39 -26.57
C SER A 6 -66.62 -43.94 -26.81
N ALA A 7 -66.63 -43.14 -25.73
CA ALA A 7 -66.24 -41.74 -25.71
C ALA A 7 -64.75 -41.60 -25.42
N THR A 8 -64.00 -40.98 -26.36
CA THR A 8 -62.60 -40.71 -26.24
C THR A 8 -62.41 -39.35 -25.59
N TRP A 9 -61.76 -39.30 -24.43
CA TRP A 9 -61.33 -38.05 -23.74
C TRP A 9 -59.97 -37.65 -24.26
N MET A 10 -59.92 -36.49 -24.87
CA MET A 10 -58.68 -35.85 -25.33
C MET A 10 -58.12 -34.97 -24.18
N ALA A 11 -57.03 -35.42 -23.57
CA ALA A 11 -56.28 -34.60 -22.54
C ALA A 11 -55.42 -33.62 -23.25
N ILE A 12 -55.68 -32.32 -23.06
CA ILE A 12 -54.81 -31.20 -23.48
C ILE A 12 -53.76 -30.98 -22.38
N ALA A 13 -52.53 -31.37 -22.66
CA ALA A 13 -51.38 -31.03 -21.78
C ALA A 13 -50.93 -29.61 -22.09
N LEU A 14 -51.18 -28.65 -21.16
CA LEU A 14 -50.60 -27.34 -21.16
C LEU A 14 -49.12 -27.47 -20.70
N GLY A 15 -48.20 -27.38 -21.64
CA GLY A 15 -46.76 -27.25 -21.32
C GLY A 15 -46.43 -25.83 -20.84
N LEU A 16 -46.24 -25.64 -19.54
CA LEU A 16 -45.62 -24.44 -19.01
C LEU A 16 -44.10 -24.46 -19.33
N SER A 17 -43.71 -23.70 -20.34
CA SER A 17 -42.29 -23.40 -20.58
C SER A 17 -41.81 -22.39 -19.55
N LEU A 18 -41.10 -22.86 -18.51
CA LEU A 18 -40.30 -22.01 -17.60
C LEU A 18 -39.11 -21.46 -18.41
N LEU A 19 -39.25 -20.26 -18.94
CA LEU A 19 -38.15 -19.47 -19.43
C LEU A 19 -37.30 -19.05 -18.20
N GLY A 20 -36.23 -19.81 -17.94
CA GLY A 20 -35.23 -19.44 -16.97
C GLY A 20 -34.56 -18.12 -17.38
N LEU A 21 -34.92 -17.04 -16.69
CA LEU A 21 -34.14 -15.81 -16.73
C LEU A 21 -32.77 -16.08 -16.10
N GLY A 22 -31.86 -16.64 -16.89
CA GLY A 22 -30.46 -16.71 -16.56
C GLY A 22 -29.94 -15.28 -16.49
N GLY A 23 -29.85 -14.73 -15.28
CA GLY A 23 -29.17 -13.46 -15.05
C GLY A 23 -27.73 -13.58 -15.56
N TYR A 24 -27.40 -12.90 -16.65
CA TYR A 24 -26.04 -12.73 -17.09
C TYR A 24 -25.35 -11.90 -16.01
N ALA A 25 -24.67 -12.57 -15.08
CA ALA A 25 -23.70 -11.90 -14.23
C ALA A 25 -22.67 -11.28 -15.19
N HIS A 26 -22.69 -9.96 -15.33
CA HIS A 26 -21.64 -9.24 -16.04
C HIS A 26 -20.34 -9.55 -15.31
N ALA A 27 -19.52 -10.44 -15.88
CA ALA A 27 -18.17 -10.66 -15.39
C ALA A 27 -17.45 -9.31 -15.45
N GLN A 28 -17.04 -8.80 -14.31
CA GLN A 28 -16.21 -7.60 -14.31
C GLN A 28 -14.93 -7.88 -15.11
N PRO A 29 -14.48 -6.94 -15.94
CA PRO A 29 -13.23 -7.13 -16.66
C PRO A 29 -12.10 -7.43 -15.68
N ALA A 30 -11.23 -8.37 -16.05
CA ALA A 30 -10.07 -8.72 -15.21
C ALA A 30 -9.23 -7.47 -14.93
N PRO A 31 -8.67 -7.33 -13.70
CA PRO A 31 -7.83 -6.21 -13.36
C PRO A 31 -6.59 -6.19 -14.26
N ARG A 32 -6.08 -4.99 -14.55
CA ARG A 32 -4.89 -4.79 -15.37
C ARG A 32 -3.64 -5.45 -14.77
N PHE A 33 -3.56 -5.51 -13.44
CA PHE A 33 -2.45 -6.10 -12.71
C PHE A 33 -2.94 -7.20 -11.76
N LYS A 34 -2.13 -8.23 -11.55
CA LYS A 34 -2.42 -9.34 -10.63
C LYS A 34 -2.15 -8.97 -9.18
N ALA A 35 -1.25 -8.00 -8.95
CA ALA A 35 -0.86 -7.57 -7.63
C ALA A 35 -0.54 -6.08 -7.59
N VAL A 36 -0.62 -5.50 -6.38
CA VAL A 36 -0.07 -4.17 -6.05
C VAL A 36 0.91 -4.32 -4.91
N ALA A 37 2.12 -3.80 -5.12
CA ALA A 37 3.13 -3.61 -4.08
C ALA A 37 3.09 -2.17 -3.59
N PHE A 38 2.85 -1.98 -2.30
CA PHE A 38 2.69 -0.66 -1.70
C PHE A 38 3.94 -0.19 -0.99
N ASP A 39 4.36 1.07 -1.25
CA ASP A 39 5.02 1.83 -0.21
C ASP A 39 4.06 2.04 0.96
N TYR A 40 4.59 1.92 2.16
CA TYR A 40 3.75 1.89 3.36
C TYR A 40 3.02 3.21 3.62
N PHE A 41 3.63 4.34 3.26
CA PHE A 41 3.04 5.65 3.43
C PHE A 41 1.94 6.01 2.41
N VAL A 42 1.73 5.18 1.40
CA VAL A 42 0.50 5.26 0.58
C VAL A 42 -0.73 4.94 1.43
N ILE A 43 -0.56 4.05 2.42
CA ILE A 43 -1.64 3.53 3.28
C ILE A 43 -1.72 4.32 4.58
N PHE A 44 -0.57 4.64 5.20
CA PHE A 44 -0.48 5.31 6.50
C PHE A 44 0.06 6.72 6.38
N ASP A 45 -0.54 7.66 7.14
CA ASP A 45 -0.06 9.05 7.21
C ASP A 45 1.13 9.14 8.18
N ALA A 46 2.30 9.40 7.62
CA ALA A 46 3.50 9.63 8.40
C ALA A 46 3.43 10.86 9.31
N ASN A 47 2.55 11.83 9.02
CA ASN A 47 2.36 13.02 9.85
C ASN A 47 1.46 12.73 11.06
N SER A 48 0.87 11.55 11.18
CA SER A 48 0.06 11.17 12.34
C SER A 48 0.86 11.13 13.65
N ILE A 49 2.20 11.17 13.59
CA ILE A 49 3.08 11.31 14.77
C ILE A 49 3.21 12.76 15.27
N VAL A 50 2.84 13.76 14.46
CA VAL A 50 3.06 15.19 14.78
C VAL A 50 2.46 15.60 16.14
N PRO A 51 1.25 15.15 16.53
CA PRO A 51 0.70 15.46 17.86
C PRO A 51 1.58 14.97 19.02
N GLU A 52 2.21 13.78 18.88
CA GLU A 52 3.13 13.27 19.91
C GLU A 52 4.41 14.11 20.00
N VAL A 53 4.91 14.57 18.85
CA VAL A 53 6.06 15.48 18.81
C VAL A 53 5.71 16.84 19.41
N GLU A 54 4.49 17.36 19.16
CA GLU A 54 4.03 18.63 19.74
C GLU A 54 3.90 18.54 21.26
N MET A 55 3.42 17.42 21.79
CA MET A 55 3.39 17.19 23.25
C MET A 55 4.81 17.11 23.85
N ALA A 56 5.75 16.54 23.12
CA ALA A 56 7.15 16.45 23.57
C ALA A 56 7.89 17.78 23.48
N PHE A 57 7.69 18.53 22.42
CA PHE A 57 8.43 19.73 22.07
C PHE A 57 7.48 20.84 21.55
N PRO A 58 6.72 21.49 22.44
CA PRO A 58 5.71 22.48 22.06
C PRO A 58 6.24 23.59 21.14
N GLY A 59 5.53 23.84 20.05
CA GLY A 59 5.90 24.84 19.03
C GLY A 59 7.05 24.46 18.11
N LYS A 60 7.59 23.23 18.22
CA LYS A 60 8.73 22.77 17.41
C LYS A 60 8.42 21.54 16.54
N SER A 61 7.21 21.03 16.59
CA SER A 61 6.83 19.77 15.98
C SER A 61 7.07 19.71 14.46
N ALA A 62 6.78 20.78 13.74
CA ALA A 62 6.95 20.83 12.30
C ALA A 62 8.42 20.68 11.88
N GLU A 63 9.31 21.48 12.49
CA GLU A 63 10.74 21.45 12.19
C GLU A 63 11.38 20.15 12.68
N PHE A 64 11.05 19.70 13.87
CA PHE A 64 11.55 18.47 14.44
C PHE A 64 11.18 17.26 13.57
N THR A 65 9.91 17.13 13.20
CA THR A 65 9.45 16.02 12.35
C THR A 65 10.13 16.06 10.99
N ARG A 66 10.32 17.25 10.40
CA ARG A 66 11.02 17.40 9.12
C ARG A 66 12.48 16.91 9.22
N ILE A 67 13.21 17.29 10.27
CA ILE A 67 14.60 16.85 10.49
C ILE A 67 14.65 15.34 10.75
N TRP A 68 13.79 14.83 11.64
CA TRP A 68 13.73 13.42 11.98
C TRP A 68 13.49 12.55 10.74
N ARG A 69 12.48 12.88 9.92
CA ARG A 69 12.18 12.14 8.69
C ARG A 69 13.29 12.24 7.65
N ALA A 70 13.86 13.42 7.46
CA ALA A 70 14.97 13.59 6.53
C ALA A 70 16.16 12.69 6.92
N LYS A 71 16.47 12.60 8.21
CA LYS A 71 17.55 11.74 8.71
C LYS A 71 17.24 10.26 8.63
N GLN A 72 15.99 9.84 8.83
CA GLN A 72 15.60 8.44 8.58
C GLN A 72 15.96 8.02 7.15
N PHE A 73 15.59 8.81 6.13
CA PHE A 73 15.90 8.48 4.74
C PHE A 73 17.39 8.58 4.44
N GLU A 74 18.06 9.63 4.91
CA GLU A 74 19.50 9.78 4.73
C GLU A 74 20.27 8.58 5.33
N TYR A 75 19.89 8.12 6.52
CA TYR A 75 20.52 6.97 7.16
C TYR A 75 20.23 5.66 6.44
N CYS A 76 19.04 5.49 5.89
CA CYS A 76 18.74 4.34 5.01
C CYS A 76 19.69 4.32 3.81
N TYR A 77 19.90 5.45 3.14
CA TYR A 77 20.80 5.55 1.98
C TYR A 77 22.25 5.31 2.36
N LEU A 78 22.74 5.96 3.42
CA LEU A 78 24.10 5.79 3.88
C LEU A 78 24.39 4.35 4.30
N ARG A 79 23.49 3.71 5.03
CA ARG A 79 23.64 2.31 5.46
C ARG A 79 23.61 1.35 4.27
N THR A 80 22.78 1.60 3.27
CA THR A 80 22.74 0.80 2.02
C THR A 80 24.06 0.93 1.26
N ILE A 81 24.54 2.15 1.02
CA ILE A 81 25.76 2.40 0.23
C ILE A 81 27.01 1.86 0.95
N THR A 82 27.07 1.98 2.27
CA THR A 82 28.22 1.52 3.06
C THR A 82 28.17 0.04 3.45
N GLY A 83 27.08 -0.66 3.12
CA GLY A 83 26.89 -2.07 3.49
C GLY A 83 26.73 -2.27 5.02
N ARG A 84 26.32 -1.25 5.77
CA ARG A 84 26.13 -1.28 7.23
C ARG A 84 24.66 -1.26 7.58
N PHE A 85 23.96 -2.32 7.21
CA PHE A 85 22.52 -2.44 7.49
C PHE A 85 22.24 -2.41 8.99
N ALA A 86 21.17 -1.74 9.38
CA ALA A 86 20.45 -1.88 10.64
C ALA A 86 18.96 -1.79 10.31
N ASP A 87 18.08 -2.39 11.11
CA ASP A 87 16.65 -2.33 10.89
C ASP A 87 16.09 -0.90 11.00
N PHE A 88 14.89 -0.67 10.44
CA PHE A 88 14.32 0.68 10.42
C PHE A 88 13.90 1.20 11.80
N SER A 89 13.70 0.32 12.79
CA SER A 89 13.45 0.77 14.18
C SER A 89 14.69 1.44 14.73
N SER A 90 15.88 0.83 14.53
CA SER A 90 17.17 1.39 14.89
C SER A 90 17.47 2.69 14.14
N VAL A 91 17.21 2.72 12.82
CA VAL A 91 17.36 3.95 12.01
C VAL A 91 16.44 5.06 12.51
N THR A 92 15.20 4.72 12.87
CA THR A 92 14.22 5.69 13.41
C THR A 92 14.70 6.27 14.73
N GLU A 93 15.28 5.45 15.60
CA GLU A 93 15.84 5.86 16.89
C GLU A 93 17.09 6.72 16.72
N ASP A 94 18.05 6.30 15.89
CA ASP A 94 19.26 7.10 15.60
C ASP A 94 18.91 8.47 15.03
N ALA A 95 17.94 8.53 14.11
CA ALA A 95 17.46 9.78 13.53
C ALA A 95 16.71 10.67 14.52
N LEU A 96 15.98 10.07 15.48
CA LEU A 96 15.32 10.79 16.58
C LEU A 96 16.35 11.49 17.48
N VAL A 97 17.38 10.77 17.88
CA VAL A 97 18.49 11.32 18.69
C VAL A 97 19.15 12.48 17.94
N TYR A 98 19.48 12.27 16.67
CA TYR A 98 20.05 13.33 15.84
C TYR A 98 19.17 14.58 15.79
N ALA A 99 17.85 14.41 15.58
CA ALA A 99 16.94 15.55 15.50
C ALA A 99 16.87 16.35 16.81
N ALA A 100 16.86 15.66 17.95
CA ALA A 100 16.90 16.30 19.27
C ALA A 100 18.21 17.09 19.48
N GLU A 101 19.35 16.49 19.18
CA GLU A 101 20.66 17.15 19.28
C GLU A 101 20.79 18.36 18.34
N ALA A 102 20.35 18.22 17.08
CA ALA A 102 20.41 19.29 16.08
C ALA A 102 19.56 20.51 16.47
N MET A 103 18.49 20.30 17.24
CA MET A 103 17.61 21.35 17.74
C MET A 103 17.93 21.78 19.19
N HIS A 104 18.98 21.24 19.80
CA HIS A 104 19.38 21.49 21.20
C HIS A 104 18.23 21.22 22.19
N LEU A 105 17.52 20.08 21.99
CA LEU A 105 16.41 19.64 22.82
C LEU A 105 16.83 18.47 23.71
N GLU A 106 16.40 18.49 24.96
CA GLU A 106 16.58 17.37 25.87
C GLU A 106 15.61 16.23 25.49
N LEU A 107 16.14 15.04 25.22
CA LEU A 107 15.39 13.85 24.88
C LEU A 107 15.40 12.89 26.07
N ALA A 108 14.48 13.09 27.02
CA ALA A 108 14.30 12.19 28.14
C ALA A 108 13.90 10.78 27.68
N ALA A 109 14.26 9.76 28.47
CA ALA A 109 14.08 8.36 28.07
C ALA A 109 12.61 7.97 27.81
N ASP A 110 11.67 8.48 28.60
CA ASP A 110 10.23 8.26 28.44
C ASP A 110 9.68 8.95 27.18
N THR A 111 10.14 10.16 26.91
CA THR A 111 9.80 10.90 25.67
C THR A 111 10.32 10.17 24.44
N ARG A 112 11.59 9.69 24.49
CA ARG A 112 12.17 8.88 23.41
C ARG A 112 11.31 7.65 23.12
N GLN A 113 10.96 6.88 24.16
CA GLN A 113 10.15 5.67 23.99
C GLN A 113 8.75 5.99 23.44
N ARG A 114 8.10 7.06 23.92
CA ARG A 114 6.78 7.47 23.43
C ARG A 114 6.82 7.85 21.96
N LEU A 115 7.81 8.62 21.52
CA LEU A 115 7.98 9.03 20.13
C LEU A 115 8.28 7.83 19.21
N LEU A 116 9.09 6.87 19.65
CA LEU A 116 9.33 5.62 18.91
C LEU A 116 8.06 4.78 18.80
N ASN A 117 7.27 4.70 19.87
CA ASN A 117 6.00 3.97 19.86
C ASN A 117 4.97 4.59 18.93
N ALA A 118 5.03 5.90 18.65
CA ALA A 118 4.14 6.55 17.69
C ALA A 118 4.27 5.94 16.27
N TYR A 119 5.46 5.48 15.90
CA TYR A 119 5.66 4.76 14.62
C TYR A 119 5.07 3.34 14.58
N LEU A 120 4.66 2.80 15.72
CA LEU A 120 3.94 1.52 15.81
C LEU A 120 2.41 1.70 15.75
N ASN A 121 1.92 2.94 15.71
CA ASN A 121 0.49 3.27 15.74
C ASN A 121 0.16 4.43 14.81
N LEU A 122 0.62 4.36 13.58
CA LEU A 122 0.31 5.34 12.54
C LEU A 122 -1.17 5.28 12.17
N LYS A 123 -1.75 6.42 11.83
CA LYS A 123 -3.12 6.48 11.34
C LYS A 123 -3.16 6.21 9.83
N PRO A 124 -4.05 5.32 9.37
CA PRO A 124 -4.25 5.15 7.94
C PRO A 124 -4.88 6.40 7.32
N TRP A 125 -4.60 6.65 6.04
CA TRP A 125 -5.34 7.65 5.27
C TRP A 125 -6.83 7.27 5.21
N PRO A 126 -7.76 8.25 5.22
CA PRO A 126 -9.20 7.98 5.27
C PRO A 126 -9.73 7.11 4.12
N ASP A 127 -9.07 7.16 2.95
CA ASP A 127 -9.44 6.44 1.73
C ASP A 127 -8.73 5.08 1.58
N ALA A 128 -7.74 4.76 2.43
CA ALA A 128 -6.88 3.60 2.26
C ALA A 128 -7.63 2.27 2.47
N ALA A 129 -8.36 2.12 3.58
CA ALA A 129 -9.03 0.85 3.90
C ALA A 129 -10.09 0.50 2.85
N ASP A 130 -10.88 1.48 2.38
CA ASP A 130 -11.88 1.27 1.33
C ASP A 130 -11.21 0.91 -0.01
N GLY A 131 -10.12 1.61 -0.36
CA GLY A 131 -9.34 1.32 -1.55
C GLY A 131 -8.76 -0.09 -1.56
N LEU A 132 -8.16 -0.54 -0.45
CA LEU A 132 -7.63 -1.89 -0.29
C LEU A 132 -8.73 -2.96 -0.43
N ARG A 133 -9.90 -2.75 0.20
CA ARG A 133 -11.05 -3.68 0.03
C ARG A 133 -11.50 -3.79 -1.42
N LYS A 134 -11.54 -2.69 -2.17
CA LYS A 134 -11.90 -2.69 -3.59
C LYS A 134 -10.90 -3.46 -4.44
N LEU A 135 -9.60 -3.34 -4.18
CA LEU A 135 -8.56 -4.13 -4.85
C LEU A 135 -8.74 -5.63 -4.57
N ARG A 136 -8.94 -6.01 -3.31
CA ARG A 136 -9.19 -7.42 -2.97
C ARG A 136 -10.46 -7.97 -3.61
N ALA A 137 -11.55 -7.21 -3.60
CA ALA A 137 -12.81 -7.61 -4.25
C ALA A 137 -12.64 -7.81 -5.77
N ALA A 138 -11.67 -7.13 -6.39
CA ALA A 138 -11.31 -7.32 -7.79
C ALA A 138 -10.31 -8.49 -8.02
N GLY A 139 -9.93 -9.22 -6.97
CA GLY A 139 -8.99 -10.34 -7.06
C GLY A 139 -7.52 -9.92 -7.18
N VAL A 140 -7.18 -8.67 -6.86
CA VAL A 140 -5.80 -8.18 -6.86
C VAL A 140 -5.12 -8.54 -5.54
N ARG A 141 -3.93 -9.15 -5.61
CA ARG A 141 -3.08 -9.42 -4.45
C ARG A 141 -2.48 -8.13 -3.91
N ILE A 142 -2.42 -8.01 -2.59
CA ILE A 142 -1.93 -6.79 -1.92
C ILE A 142 -0.73 -7.14 -1.06
N ILE A 143 0.41 -6.52 -1.36
CA ILE A 143 1.63 -6.67 -0.56
C ILE A 143 2.21 -5.30 -0.23
N THR A 144 3.08 -5.24 0.78
CA THR A 144 3.97 -4.10 0.99
C THR A 144 5.36 -4.40 0.41
N ILE A 145 6.09 -3.37 0.01
CA ILE A 145 7.55 -3.36 -0.10
C ILE A 145 8.00 -2.10 0.65
N SER A 146 8.35 -2.28 1.90
CA SER A 146 8.56 -1.18 2.84
C SER A 146 9.93 -1.23 3.48
N VAL A 147 10.46 -0.04 3.81
CA VAL A 147 11.66 0.12 4.65
C VAL A 147 11.37 -0.18 6.13
N PHE A 148 10.10 -0.16 6.54
CA PHE A 148 9.69 -0.47 7.91
C PHE A 148 10.06 -1.91 8.30
N SER A 149 10.45 -2.11 9.57
CA SER A 149 10.67 -3.44 10.11
C SER A 149 9.38 -4.27 10.09
N GLU A 150 9.49 -5.60 10.02
CA GLU A 150 8.31 -6.47 10.03
C GLU A 150 7.42 -6.20 11.25
N ARG A 151 8.05 -5.97 12.41
CA ARG A 151 7.33 -5.60 13.65
C ARG A 151 6.51 -4.33 13.47
N MET A 152 7.09 -3.29 12.85
CA MET A 152 6.39 -2.01 12.63
C MET A 152 5.23 -2.17 11.65
N LEU A 153 5.44 -2.91 10.57
CA LEU A 153 4.39 -3.20 9.58
C LEU A 153 3.21 -3.89 10.24
N ARG A 154 3.47 -4.97 10.97
CA ARG A 154 2.44 -5.76 11.64
C ARG A 154 1.66 -4.95 12.67
N ALA A 155 2.36 -4.22 13.55
CA ALA A 155 1.73 -3.40 14.58
C ALA A 155 0.75 -2.38 13.98
N ASN A 156 1.13 -1.66 12.93
CA ASN A 156 0.28 -0.64 12.31
C ASN A 156 -0.97 -1.23 11.64
N VAL A 157 -0.86 -2.33 10.89
CA VAL A 157 -2.03 -2.94 10.22
C VAL A 157 -2.99 -3.57 11.23
N GLU A 158 -2.47 -4.13 12.34
CA GLU A 158 -3.28 -4.66 13.44
C GLU A 158 -4.03 -3.54 14.17
N HIS A 159 -3.34 -2.45 14.56
CA HIS A 159 -3.97 -1.29 15.18
C HIS A 159 -5.04 -0.65 14.28
N ALA A 160 -4.82 -0.62 12.98
CA ALA A 160 -5.78 -0.08 12.01
C ALA A 160 -6.92 -1.06 11.66
N GLY A 161 -6.87 -2.32 12.11
CA GLY A 161 -7.88 -3.33 11.82
C GLY A 161 -7.97 -3.69 10.34
N ILE A 162 -6.84 -3.68 9.61
CA ILE A 162 -6.76 -3.95 8.16
C ILE A 162 -5.75 -5.05 7.81
N ALA A 163 -5.27 -5.80 8.79
CA ALA A 163 -4.25 -6.84 8.56
C ALA A 163 -4.71 -7.93 7.58
N ASP A 164 -5.99 -8.27 7.59
CA ASP A 164 -6.63 -9.26 6.72
C ASP A 164 -6.71 -8.82 5.25
N LEU A 165 -6.44 -7.55 4.95
CA LEU A 165 -6.44 -7.03 3.59
C LEU A 165 -5.13 -7.31 2.83
N PHE A 166 -4.07 -7.72 3.52
CA PHE A 166 -2.76 -7.98 2.92
C PHE A 166 -2.52 -9.46 2.71
N ASP A 167 -1.97 -9.81 1.55
CA ASP A 167 -1.46 -11.15 1.28
C ASP A 167 -0.09 -11.35 1.96
N GLU A 168 0.78 -10.32 1.91
CA GLU A 168 2.07 -10.30 2.60
C GLU A 168 2.50 -8.89 3.02
N LEU A 169 3.16 -8.79 4.17
CA LEU A 169 3.81 -7.59 4.67
C LEU A 169 5.32 -7.73 4.48
N LEU A 170 5.85 -7.27 3.34
CA LEU A 170 7.26 -7.41 3.02
C LEU A 170 8.06 -6.20 3.49
N SER A 171 9.04 -6.49 4.33
CA SER A 171 10.09 -5.56 4.75
C SER A 171 11.36 -5.76 3.93
N THR A 172 12.04 -4.68 3.57
CA THR A 172 13.35 -4.74 2.91
C THR A 172 14.47 -5.26 3.81
N GLU A 173 14.19 -5.49 5.11
CA GLU A 173 15.09 -6.17 6.06
C GLU A 173 15.54 -7.54 5.55
N VAL A 174 14.66 -8.26 4.86
CA VAL A 174 14.98 -9.59 4.32
C VAL A 174 16.22 -9.57 3.44
N ASN A 175 16.40 -8.51 2.66
CA ASN A 175 17.56 -8.34 1.75
C ASN A 175 18.62 -7.41 2.34
N GLN A 176 18.51 -7.03 3.62
CA GLN A 176 19.43 -6.14 4.32
C GLN A 176 19.78 -4.88 3.52
N THR A 177 18.76 -4.25 2.94
CA THR A 177 18.89 -3.06 2.11
C THR A 177 17.68 -2.14 2.27
N TYR A 178 17.75 -0.97 1.66
CA TYR A 178 16.66 -0.01 1.62
C TYR A 178 16.37 0.44 0.19
N LYS A 179 15.13 0.78 -0.10
CA LYS A 179 14.78 1.49 -1.33
C LYS A 179 15.61 2.77 -1.44
N PRO A 180 16.10 3.17 -2.62
CA PRO A 180 15.77 2.64 -3.95
C PRO A 180 16.72 1.55 -4.49
N ASP A 181 17.41 0.79 -3.67
CA ASP A 181 18.21 -0.34 -4.14
C ASP A 181 17.31 -1.33 -4.90
N PRO A 182 17.71 -1.78 -6.12
CA PRO A 182 16.93 -2.74 -6.91
C PRO A 182 16.58 -4.04 -6.17
N ARG A 183 17.43 -4.49 -5.24
CA ARG A 183 17.19 -5.69 -4.41
C ARG A 183 15.95 -5.54 -3.53
N ALA A 184 15.63 -4.32 -3.10
CA ALA A 184 14.41 -4.04 -2.33
C ALA A 184 13.15 -4.29 -3.16
N TYR A 185 13.13 -3.85 -4.42
CA TYR A 185 11.99 -4.03 -5.31
C TYR A 185 11.85 -5.47 -5.81
N ALA A 186 12.95 -6.23 -5.91
CA ALA A 186 12.94 -7.63 -6.35
C ALA A 186 12.07 -8.52 -5.46
N LEU A 187 11.93 -8.20 -4.17
CA LEU A 187 11.11 -8.94 -3.19
C LEU A 187 9.70 -9.23 -3.68
N GLY A 188 9.04 -8.27 -4.34
CA GLY A 188 7.68 -8.47 -4.83
C GLY A 188 7.56 -9.58 -5.85
N MET A 189 8.49 -9.64 -6.81
CA MET A 189 8.52 -10.69 -7.83
C MET A 189 8.84 -12.06 -7.22
N GLU A 190 9.83 -12.11 -6.33
CA GLU A 190 10.31 -13.32 -5.69
C GLU A 190 9.22 -13.97 -4.83
N ARG A 191 8.52 -13.16 -4.02
CA ARG A 191 7.48 -13.65 -3.11
C ARG A 191 6.19 -14.02 -3.83
N LEU A 192 5.80 -13.25 -4.84
CA LEU A 192 4.56 -13.48 -5.58
C LEU A 192 4.71 -14.47 -6.73
N HIS A 193 5.94 -14.79 -7.15
CA HIS A 193 6.24 -15.54 -8.36
C HIS A 193 5.57 -14.94 -9.62
N LEU A 194 5.57 -13.60 -9.69
CA LEU A 194 5.01 -12.82 -10.78
C LEU A 194 6.11 -12.07 -11.54
N LYS A 195 5.82 -11.71 -12.79
CA LYS A 195 6.67 -10.83 -13.59
C LYS A 195 6.49 -9.37 -13.17
N LYS A 196 7.45 -8.51 -13.51
CA LYS A 196 7.38 -7.06 -13.21
C LYS A 196 6.12 -6.39 -13.76
N ASP A 197 5.75 -6.73 -14.98
CA ASP A 197 4.59 -6.16 -15.68
C ASP A 197 3.24 -6.64 -15.14
N GLU A 198 3.24 -7.65 -14.27
CA GLU A 198 2.04 -8.16 -13.59
C GLU A 198 1.81 -7.51 -12.22
N ILE A 199 2.78 -6.72 -11.72
CA ILE A 199 2.75 -6.07 -10.41
C ILE A 199 2.75 -4.55 -10.61
N ALA A 200 1.72 -3.84 -10.16
CA ALA A 200 1.78 -2.40 -10.04
C ALA A 200 2.51 -2.00 -8.75
N PHE A 201 3.36 -1.00 -8.81
CA PHE A 201 3.96 -0.41 -7.62
C PHE A 201 3.28 0.91 -7.27
N ALA A 202 2.74 1.01 -6.05
CA ALA A 202 2.15 2.21 -5.52
C ALA A 202 3.17 2.95 -4.65
N ALA A 203 3.76 4.02 -5.16
CA ALA A 203 4.75 4.84 -4.48
C ALA A 203 4.09 6.02 -3.75
N PHE A 204 4.66 6.41 -2.60
CA PHE A 204 4.31 7.64 -1.88
C PHE A 204 5.33 8.77 -2.13
N GLY A 205 6.60 8.50 -1.98
CA GLY A 205 7.66 9.46 -2.24
C GLY A 205 7.99 9.56 -3.74
N ALA A 206 8.29 10.78 -4.23
CA ALA A 206 8.73 10.97 -5.61
C ALA A 206 9.99 10.14 -5.93
N TRP A 207 10.95 10.08 -5.00
CA TRP A 207 12.16 9.27 -5.10
C TRP A 207 11.87 7.75 -5.17
N ASP A 208 10.82 7.27 -4.48
CA ASP A 208 10.41 5.86 -4.52
C ASP A 208 9.70 5.54 -5.83
N ALA A 209 8.89 6.48 -6.35
CA ALA A 209 8.30 6.37 -7.68
C ALA A 209 9.39 6.29 -8.78
N TYR A 210 10.42 7.11 -8.67
CA TYR A 210 11.61 7.03 -9.53
C TYR A 210 12.29 5.66 -9.42
N GLY A 211 12.55 5.18 -8.19
CA GLY A 211 13.24 3.92 -7.94
C GLY A 211 12.47 2.71 -8.48
N ALA A 212 11.18 2.61 -8.17
CA ALA A 212 10.32 1.52 -8.63
C ALA A 212 10.18 1.50 -10.17
N LYS A 213 10.02 2.68 -10.78
CA LYS A 213 9.96 2.80 -12.23
C LYS A 213 11.29 2.44 -12.90
N SER A 214 12.41 2.87 -12.33
CA SER A 214 13.75 2.51 -12.80
C SER A 214 14.04 1.02 -12.67
N PHE A 215 13.50 0.36 -11.65
CA PHE A 215 13.55 -1.10 -11.51
C PHE A 215 12.72 -1.81 -12.59
N GLY A 216 11.70 -1.16 -13.14
CA GLY A 216 10.87 -1.64 -14.24
C GLY A 216 9.46 -2.07 -13.85
N TYR A 217 8.98 -1.69 -12.67
CA TYR A 217 7.56 -1.84 -12.33
C TYR A 217 6.69 -0.82 -13.08
N PRO A 218 5.49 -1.20 -13.54
CA PRO A 218 4.39 -0.25 -13.74
C PRO A 218 4.14 0.49 -12.44
N THR A 219 4.37 1.81 -12.44
CA THR A 219 4.45 2.59 -11.20
C THR A 219 3.39 3.69 -11.17
N PHE A 220 2.62 3.74 -10.10
CA PHE A 220 1.68 4.82 -9.80
C PHE A 220 2.14 5.60 -8.58
N TRP A 221 2.22 6.92 -8.69
CA TRP A 221 2.62 7.79 -7.60
C TRP A 221 1.40 8.44 -6.92
N VAL A 222 1.14 8.04 -5.67
CA VAL A 222 0.11 8.65 -4.83
C VAL A 222 0.70 9.87 -4.14
N ASN A 223 0.65 11.00 -4.83
CA ASN A 223 1.25 12.27 -4.42
C ASN A 223 0.32 13.05 -3.48
N ARG A 224 0.18 12.57 -2.25
CA ARG A 224 -0.72 13.14 -1.21
C ARG A 224 -0.52 14.63 -0.96
N PHE A 225 0.69 15.14 -1.18
CA PHE A 225 1.07 16.51 -0.85
C PHE A 225 1.27 17.42 -2.06
N ASN A 226 0.97 16.95 -3.26
CA ASN A 226 1.16 17.71 -4.53
C ASN A 226 2.58 18.30 -4.66
N VAL A 227 3.59 17.53 -4.26
CA VAL A 227 5.00 17.93 -4.43
C VAL A 227 5.47 17.67 -5.87
N PRO A 228 6.52 18.35 -6.36
CA PRO A 228 7.08 18.08 -7.67
C PRO A 228 7.67 16.67 -7.78
N ALA A 229 7.69 16.11 -9.00
CA ALA A 229 8.40 14.88 -9.30
C ALA A 229 9.91 15.10 -9.29
N GLU A 230 10.66 14.00 -9.13
CA GLU A 230 12.12 14.04 -9.26
C GLU A 230 12.53 14.32 -10.72
N GLU A 231 13.51 15.20 -10.92
CA GLU A 231 14.08 15.53 -12.23
C GLU A 231 15.27 14.62 -12.60
N LEU A 232 15.00 13.29 -12.55
CA LEU A 232 15.99 12.22 -12.80
C LEU A 232 15.74 11.46 -14.11
N GLY A 233 14.95 12.04 -15.02
CA GLY A 233 14.71 11.49 -16.36
C GLY A 233 13.74 10.32 -16.43
N VAL A 234 13.21 9.83 -15.30
CA VAL A 234 12.23 8.73 -15.23
C VAL A 234 11.02 9.19 -14.44
N LYS A 235 9.81 8.97 -14.97
CA LYS A 235 8.56 9.38 -14.32
C LYS A 235 7.63 8.18 -14.14
N ALA A 236 6.79 8.23 -13.10
CA ALA A 236 5.72 7.25 -12.89
C ALA A 236 4.76 7.19 -14.09
N ASP A 237 4.08 6.05 -14.28
CA ASP A 237 3.09 5.85 -15.35
C ASP A 237 1.76 6.58 -15.07
N GLY A 238 1.52 6.96 -13.83
CA GLY A 238 0.35 7.73 -13.42
C GLY A 238 0.57 8.36 -12.05
N THR A 239 -0.21 9.40 -11.76
CA THR A 239 -0.20 10.09 -10.47
C THR A 239 -1.57 10.63 -10.11
N SER A 240 -1.90 10.62 -8.83
CA SER A 240 -3.01 11.37 -8.22
C SER A 240 -2.67 11.69 -6.77
N ASN A 241 -3.50 12.47 -6.11
CA ASN A 241 -3.33 12.77 -4.68
C ASN A 241 -4.16 11.86 -3.76
N ASP A 242 -4.86 10.88 -4.31
CA ASP A 242 -5.75 9.98 -3.58
C ASP A 242 -5.65 8.52 -4.07
N PHE A 243 -6.32 7.63 -3.35
CA PHE A 243 -6.38 6.21 -3.67
C PHE A 243 -7.24 5.90 -4.90
N ARG A 244 -8.14 6.81 -5.30
CA ARG A 244 -9.05 6.60 -6.43
C ARG A 244 -8.29 6.50 -7.75
N GLY A 245 -7.34 7.42 -8.00
CA GLY A 245 -6.50 7.33 -9.19
C GLY A 245 -5.69 6.05 -9.27
N LEU A 246 -5.17 5.57 -8.12
CA LEU A 246 -4.49 4.28 -8.05
C LEU A 246 -5.44 3.11 -8.41
N LEU A 247 -6.68 3.12 -7.92
CA LEU A 247 -7.68 2.11 -8.26
C LEU A 247 -7.95 2.07 -9.77
N ASP A 248 -8.14 3.23 -10.38
CA ASP A 248 -8.39 3.32 -11.82
C ASP A 248 -7.21 2.80 -12.64
N PHE A 249 -5.97 3.13 -12.22
CA PHE A 249 -4.74 2.61 -12.81
C PHE A 249 -4.64 1.08 -12.73
N VAL A 250 -4.89 0.52 -11.54
CA VAL A 250 -4.74 -0.92 -11.28
C VAL A 250 -5.85 -1.75 -11.93
N LEU A 251 -7.08 -1.24 -11.92
CA LEU A 251 -8.24 -1.93 -12.48
C LEU A 251 -8.41 -1.72 -13.99
N GLY A 252 -7.58 -0.87 -14.61
CA GLY A 252 -7.65 -0.59 -16.05
C GLY A 252 -8.90 0.23 -16.43
N LYS A 253 -9.44 1.03 -15.49
CA LYS A 253 -10.54 1.94 -15.80
C LYS A 253 -9.96 3.19 -16.44
N SER A 254 -10.40 3.50 -17.66
CA SER A 254 -10.07 4.78 -18.28
C SER A 254 -10.66 5.89 -17.41
N GLY A 255 -9.85 6.83 -16.95
CA GLY A 255 -10.32 7.99 -16.23
C GLY A 255 -11.36 8.72 -17.09
N GLY A 256 -12.57 8.85 -16.56
CA GLY A 256 -13.63 9.63 -17.17
C GLY A 256 -13.40 11.13 -16.99
#